data_07817e10b77cd56601f4944f7a5f3b5b
#
_entry.id   07817e10b77cd56601f4944f7a5f3b5b
#
_cell.length_a   1.000
_cell.length_b   1.000
_cell.length_c   1.000
_cell.angle_alpha   90.00
_cell.angle_beta   90.00
_cell.angle_gamma   90.00
#
_symmetry.space_group_name_H-M   'P 1'
#
loop_
_entity.id
_entity.type
_entity.pdbx_description
1 polymer ?
#
loop_
_entity_poly.entity_id
_entity_poly.type
_entity_poly.pdbx_seq_one_letter_code
_entity_poly.pdbx_strand_id
1 'polypeptide(L)'
;MSVAHPIIAVTGSSGAGTTSVTRTFQHIFRREKIAAALVEGDSFHRYDRAEMSAAMEEAARRGNAHFSHFGPEANLFEELETLFRDYGASGRGRVRRYLHDEAQASLLRLEPGTFTPWSDAPQPSDLLFYEGLHGGVVTERVNVAQHVDLLVGVVPIINLEWIQKLQRDQSLRGYSTDAVVNTILRRMPDYVNYICPQFARTHVNFQRVPTVDTSNPFVARDIPSAEESFVVIRFADPRGIDFPYLLSMLHDSFMSRPNIIVVPGGKMELAMQVIFTPMILRLMDKRRRALRRAAPVQSALG
;
A
#
# COMPACT_ATOMS: atom_id res chain seq x y z
N MET A 1 -19.19 2.50 4.47
CA MET A 1 -18.56 1.22 4.05
C MET A 1 -19.61 0.34 3.42
N SER A 2 -19.41 -0.09 2.19
CA SER A 2 -20.32 -1.02 1.52
C SER A 2 -19.91 -2.45 1.84
N VAL A 3 -20.78 -3.17 2.52
CA VAL A 3 -20.52 -4.59 2.86
C VAL A 3 -20.51 -5.48 1.61
N ALA A 4 -21.13 -5.03 0.50
CA ALA A 4 -21.24 -5.79 -0.75
C ALA A 4 -19.97 -5.70 -1.62
N HIS A 5 -19.21 -4.61 -1.52
CA HIS A 5 -18.04 -4.33 -2.35
C HIS A 5 -16.88 -3.85 -1.47
N PRO A 6 -16.26 -4.76 -0.69
CA PRO A 6 -15.21 -4.40 0.27
C PRO A 6 -13.94 -3.90 -0.42
N ILE A 7 -13.25 -3.00 0.27
CA ILE A 7 -11.99 -2.39 -0.17
C ILE A 7 -10.90 -2.70 0.85
N ILE A 8 -9.81 -3.29 0.37
CA ILE A 8 -8.57 -3.49 1.12
C ILE A 8 -7.53 -2.54 0.55
N ALA A 9 -6.90 -1.75 1.39
CA ALA A 9 -5.82 -0.87 0.97
C ALA A 9 -4.55 -1.13 1.79
N VAL A 10 -3.42 -1.20 1.09
CA VAL A 10 -2.08 -1.22 1.67
C VAL A 10 -1.45 0.13 1.41
N THR A 11 -1.01 0.81 2.46
CA THR A 11 -0.32 2.09 2.36
C THR A 11 1.09 1.99 2.92
N GLY A 12 2.06 2.55 2.19
CA GLY A 12 3.46 2.57 2.60
C GLY A 12 4.32 3.20 1.53
N SER A 13 5.51 3.66 1.89
CA SER A 13 6.44 4.22 0.92
C SER A 13 7.13 3.14 0.08
N SER A 14 7.62 3.51 -1.08
CA SER A 14 8.20 2.58 -2.06
C SER A 14 9.50 1.88 -1.62
N GLY A 15 10.01 2.15 -0.44
CA GLY A 15 11.15 1.47 0.19
C GLY A 15 10.76 0.54 1.33
N ALA A 16 9.48 0.53 1.74
CA ALA A 16 9.03 -0.18 2.93
C ALA A 16 8.78 -1.70 2.72
N GLY A 17 8.90 -2.21 1.49
CA GLY A 17 8.67 -3.63 1.19
C GLY A 17 7.23 -3.96 0.77
N THR A 18 6.49 -2.99 0.26
CA THR A 18 5.09 -3.15 -0.19
C THR A 18 4.91 -4.24 -1.24
N THR A 19 5.89 -4.47 -2.11
CA THR A 19 5.86 -5.57 -3.11
C THR A 19 5.71 -6.95 -2.47
N SER A 20 6.40 -7.23 -1.35
CA SER A 20 6.26 -8.49 -0.63
C SER A 20 4.87 -8.63 -0.02
N VAL A 21 4.31 -7.52 0.47
CA VAL A 21 2.94 -7.46 1.00
C VAL A 21 1.93 -7.78 -0.09
N THR A 22 2.01 -7.11 -1.24
CA THR A 22 1.13 -7.34 -2.39
C THR A 22 1.17 -8.81 -2.83
N ARG A 23 2.37 -9.41 -2.92
CA ARG A 23 2.53 -10.83 -3.25
C ARG A 23 1.82 -11.74 -2.25
N THR A 24 1.93 -11.45 -0.96
CA THR A 24 1.25 -12.23 0.09
C THR A 24 -0.26 -12.12 -0.05
N PHE A 25 -0.82 -10.94 -0.27
CA PHE A 25 -2.26 -10.77 -0.51
C PHE A 25 -2.72 -11.52 -1.75
N GLN A 26 -2.00 -11.41 -2.87
CA GLN A 26 -2.31 -12.15 -4.09
C GLN A 26 -2.26 -13.68 -3.88
N HIS A 27 -1.33 -14.17 -3.04
CA HIS A 27 -1.28 -15.58 -2.66
C HIS A 27 -2.54 -16.00 -1.88
N ILE A 28 -2.95 -15.19 -0.89
CA ILE A 28 -4.19 -15.43 -0.14
C ILE A 28 -5.39 -15.43 -1.10
N PHE A 29 -5.53 -14.42 -1.97
CA PHE A 29 -6.65 -14.33 -2.92
C PHE A 29 -6.73 -15.56 -3.83
N ARG A 30 -5.60 -16.02 -4.38
CA ARG A 30 -5.57 -17.24 -5.22
C ARG A 30 -5.98 -18.47 -4.44
N ARG A 31 -5.44 -18.68 -3.23
CA ARG A 31 -5.77 -19.83 -2.38
C ARG A 31 -7.24 -19.87 -1.99
N GLU A 32 -7.79 -18.73 -1.62
CA GLU A 32 -9.18 -18.59 -1.19
C GLU A 32 -10.17 -18.37 -2.36
N LYS A 33 -9.69 -18.41 -3.61
CA LYS A 33 -10.49 -18.19 -4.84
C LYS A 33 -11.26 -16.87 -4.83
N ILE A 34 -10.60 -15.80 -4.41
CA ILE A 34 -11.14 -14.44 -4.37
C ILE A 34 -10.69 -13.69 -5.62
N ALA A 35 -11.63 -13.16 -6.38
CA ALA A 35 -11.36 -12.31 -7.53
C ALA A 35 -11.15 -10.86 -7.04
N ALA A 36 -9.90 -10.39 -6.98
CA ALA A 36 -9.58 -9.04 -6.58
C ALA A 36 -9.35 -8.12 -7.80
N ALA A 37 -10.00 -6.95 -7.82
CA ALA A 37 -9.63 -5.87 -8.71
C ALA A 37 -8.36 -5.20 -8.14
N LEU A 38 -7.21 -5.47 -8.76
CA LEU A 38 -5.91 -4.95 -8.31
C LEU A 38 -5.69 -3.54 -8.86
N VAL A 39 -5.33 -2.62 -7.99
CA VAL A 39 -5.09 -1.21 -8.31
C VAL A 39 -3.77 -0.76 -7.68
N GLU A 40 -2.88 -0.27 -8.51
CA GLU A 40 -1.59 0.30 -8.11
C GLU A 40 -1.72 1.80 -7.88
N GLY A 41 -1.18 2.30 -6.79
CA GLY A 41 -1.24 3.70 -6.38
C GLY A 41 -0.56 4.66 -7.36
N ASP A 42 0.52 4.23 -8.01
CA ASP A 42 1.22 5.01 -9.03
C ASP A 42 0.31 5.39 -10.21
N SER A 43 -0.78 4.66 -10.42
CA SER A 43 -1.82 4.98 -11.41
C SER A 43 -2.53 6.31 -11.13
N PHE A 44 -2.46 6.81 -9.90
CA PHE A 44 -3.08 8.06 -9.47
C PHE A 44 -2.09 9.23 -9.36
N HIS A 45 -0.85 9.07 -9.85
CA HIS A 45 0.01 10.24 -10.06
C HIS A 45 -0.60 11.15 -11.13
N ARG A 46 -0.46 12.47 -10.95
CA ARG A 46 -0.98 13.46 -11.90
C ARG A 46 -0.17 13.50 -13.19
N TYR A 47 1.14 13.35 -13.06
CA TYR A 47 2.13 13.52 -14.09
C TYR A 47 2.77 12.20 -14.48
N ASP A 48 3.00 11.99 -15.75
CA ASP A 48 3.86 10.92 -16.24
C ASP A 48 5.34 11.21 -15.91
N ARG A 49 6.26 10.36 -16.33
CA ARG A 49 7.68 10.49 -15.98
C ARG A 49 8.30 11.79 -16.53
N ALA A 50 7.98 12.16 -17.74
CA ALA A 50 8.51 13.35 -18.40
C ALA A 50 7.85 14.63 -17.85
N GLU A 51 6.54 14.61 -17.70
CA GLU A 51 5.75 15.69 -17.12
C GLU A 51 6.15 15.97 -15.67
N MET A 52 6.44 14.93 -14.88
CA MET A 52 6.88 15.09 -13.48
C MET A 52 8.22 15.80 -13.38
N SER A 53 9.16 15.51 -14.29
CA SER A 53 10.44 16.23 -14.35
C SER A 53 10.24 17.70 -14.62
N ALA A 54 9.42 18.04 -15.63
CA ALA A 54 9.09 19.43 -15.96
C ALA A 54 8.35 20.14 -14.82
N ALA A 55 7.41 19.45 -14.17
CA ALA A 55 6.67 20.00 -13.02
C ALA A 55 7.58 20.29 -11.82
N MET A 56 8.56 19.43 -11.54
CA MET A 56 9.56 19.67 -10.49
C MET A 56 10.43 20.87 -10.78
N GLU A 57 10.88 21.06 -12.02
CA GLU A 57 11.68 22.21 -12.42
C GLU A 57 10.88 23.52 -12.32
N GLU A 58 9.62 23.49 -12.74
CA GLU A 58 8.73 24.63 -12.64
C GLU A 58 8.40 24.98 -11.19
N ALA A 59 8.14 23.98 -10.35
CA ALA A 59 7.91 24.18 -8.92
C ALA A 59 9.14 24.82 -8.25
N ALA A 60 10.35 24.34 -8.57
CA ALA A 60 11.59 24.91 -8.06
C ALA A 60 11.77 26.37 -8.49
N ARG A 61 11.48 26.71 -9.75
CA ARG A 61 11.51 28.11 -10.24
C ARG A 61 10.55 29.03 -9.49
N ARG A 62 9.41 28.48 -9.03
CA ARG A 62 8.41 29.20 -8.21
C ARG A 62 8.74 29.20 -6.72
N GLY A 63 9.90 28.68 -6.31
CA GLY A 63 10.34 28.63 -4.92
C GLY A 63 9.81 27.43 -4.11
N ASN A 64 9.08 26.48 -4.73
CA ASN A 64 8.69 25.23 -4.10
C ASN A 64 9.76 24.16 -4.35
N ALA A 65 10.74 24.09 -3.45
CA ALA A 65 11.80 23.08 -3.50
C ALA A 65 11.36 21.67 -3.02
N HIS A 66 10.13 21.53 -2.52
CA HIS A 66 9.63 20.30 -1.89
C HIS A 66 8.61 19.54 -2.73
N PHE A 67 8.30 20.03 -3.93
CA PHE A 67 7.37 19.34 -4.83
C PHE A 67 7.78 17.87 -5.05
N SER A 68 6.85 16.93 -4.77
CA SER A 68 7.17 15.51 -4.80
C SER A 68 5.96 14.63 -5.09
N HIS A 69 6.20 13.35 -5.41
CA HIS A 69 5.15 12.33 -5.55
C HIS A 69 4.38 12.04 -4.25
N PHE A 70 4.81 12.55 -3.10
CA PHE A 70 4.12 12.32 -1.83
C PHE A 70 3.01 13.36 -1.57
N GLY A 71 3.09 14.51 -2.22
CA GLY A 71 2.19 15.64 -2.01
C GLY A 71 0.96 15.64 -2.93
N PRO A 72 -0.05 16.43 -2.59
CA PRO A 72 -1.33 16.51 -3.32
C PRO A 72 -1.20 17.09 -4.73
N GLU A 73 -0.21 17.97 -4.97
CA GLU A 73 -0.04 18.59 -6.27
C GLU A 73 0.37 17.58 -7.35
N ALA A 74 1.09 16.51 -6.95
CA ALA A 74 1.55 15.45 -7.85
C ALA A 74 0.60 14.26 -7.93
N ASN A 75 -0.55 14.29 -7.26
CA ASN A 75 -1.47 13.17 -7.17
C ASN A 75 -2.93 13.57 -7.48
N LEU A 76 -3.70 12.61 -7.92
CA LEU A 76 -5.13 12.71 -8.22
C LEU A 76 -5.93 12.12 -7.05
N PHE A 77 -5.90 12.77 -5.88
CA PHE A 77 -6.55 12.26 -4.67
C PHE A 77 -8.07 12.20 -4.78
N GLU A 78 -8.67 13.14 -5.50
CA GLU A 78 -10.11 13.20 -5.75
C GLU A 78 -10.57 12.00 -6.61
N GLU A 79 -9.79 11.61 -7.62
CA GLU A 79 -10.04 10.43 -8.45
C GLU A 79 -9.85 9.14 -7.65
N LEU A 80 -8.85 9.08 -6.78
CA LEU A 80 -8.65 7.94 -5.88
C LEU A 80 -9.82 7.77 -4.92
N GLU A 81 -10.28 8.84 -4.29
CA GLU A 81 -11.47 8.82 -3.43
C GLU A 81 -12.71 8.43 -4.21
N THR A 82 -12.88 8.98 -5.42
CA THR A 82 -13.99 8.65 -6.31
C THR A 82 -14.00 7.15 -6.65
N LEU A 83 -12.84 6.57 -7.01
CA LEU A 83 -12.74 5.13 -7.22
C LEU A 83 -13.21 4.34 -6.00
N PHE A 84 -12.72 4.68 -4.81
CA PHE A 84 -13.05 3.93 -3.60
C PHE A 84 -14.54 4.07 -3.23
N ARG A 85 -15.09 5.28 -3.32
CA ARG A 85 -16.51 5.54 -3.10
C ARG A 85 -17.40 4.76 -4.08
N ASP A 86 -17.11 4.88 -5.36
CA ASP A 86 -17.94 4.31 -6.43
C ASP A 86 -17.83 2.77 -6.43
N TYR A 87 -16.62 2.23 -6.21
CA TYR A 87 -16.44 0.80 -6.05
C TYR A 87 -17.18 0.27 -4.81
N GLY A 88 -17.05 0.93 -3.66
CA GLY A 88 -17.79 0.59 -2.46
C GLY A 88 -19.31 0.61 -2.65
N ALA A 89 -19.84 1.52 -3.46
CA ALA A 89 -21.26 1.65 -3.73
C ALA A 89 -21.78 0.60 -4.73
N SER A 90 -21.03 0.27 -5.79
CA SER A 90 -21.53 -0.47 -6.94
C SER A 90 -20.65 -1.65 -7.41
N GLY A 91 -19.47 -1.82 -6.84
CA GLY A 91 -18.46 -2.74 -7.33
C GLY A 91 -17.81 -2.30 -8.64
N ARG A 92 -18.01 -1.06 -9.07
CA ARG A 92 -17.48 -0.49 -10.32
C ARG A 92 -16.66 0.75 -10.01
N GLY A 93 -15.77 1.11 -10.94
CA GLY A 93 -14.97 2.31 -10.85
C GLY A 93 -14.03 2.42 -12.04
N ARG A 94 -13.35 3.54 -12.17
CA ARG A 94 -12.40 3.78 -13.26
C ARG A 94 -10.98 3.72 -12.75
N VAL A 95 -10.13 3.05 -13.51
CA VAL A 95 -8.70 2.86 -13.24
C VAL A 95 -7.88 3.12 -14.49
N ARG A 96 -6.62 3.40 -14.32
CA ARG A 96 -5.60 3.35 -15.37
C ARG A 96 -4.36 2.66 -14.81
N ARG A 97 -3.35 2.41 -15.63
CA ARG A 97 -2.10 1.78 -15.21
C ARG A 97 -0.95 2.70 -15.52
N TYR A 98 0.00 2.80 -14.61
CA TYR A 98 1.30 3.39 -14.88
C TYR A 98 2.24 2.31 -15.42
N LEU A 99 2.94 2.58 -16.50
CA LEU A 99 3.82 1.63 -17.19
C LEU A 99 5.26 1.85 -16.73
N HIS A 100 5.74 1.01 -15.84
CA HIS A 100 7.03 1.20 -15.18
C HIS A 100 8.23 0.96 -16.11
N ASP A 101 8.12 -0.03 -16.98
CA ASP A 101 9.21 -0.54 -17.81
C ASP A 101 8.77 -0.87 -19.25
N GLU A 102 9.77 -1.17 -20.08
CA GLU A 102 9.60 -1.52 -21.49
C GLU A 102 8.73 -2.78 -21.68
N ALA A 103 8.85 -3.77 -20.79
CA ALA A 103 8.10 -5.01 -20.93
C ALA A 103 6.59 -4.80 -20.77
N GLN A 104 6.18 -3.86 -19.89
CA GLN A 104 4.77 -3.50 -19.72
C GLN A 104 4.27 -2.61 -20.88
N ALA A 105 5.11 -1.67 -21.32
CA ALA A 105 4.76 -0.68 -22.33
C ALA A 105 4.61 -1.30 -23.73
N SER A 106 5.55 -2.14 -24.15
CA SER A 106 5.55 -2.77 -25.46
C SER A 106 4.34 -3.69 -25.70
N LEU A 107 3.83 -4.38 -24.66
CA LEU A 107 2.61 -5.17 -24.75
C LEU A 107 1.38 -4.33 -25.13
N LEU A 108 1.37 -3.06 -24.77
CA LEU A 108 0.28 -2.11 -25.01
C LEU A 108 0.59 -1.12 -26.15
N ARG A 109 1.79 -1.19 -26.73
CA ARG A 109 2.30 -0.25 -27.74
C ARG A 109 2.31 1.21 -27.24
N LEU A 110 2.71 1.37 -25.97
CA LEU A 110 2.86 2.64 -25.29
C LEU A 110 4.31 2.82 -24.83
N GLU A 111 4.67 4.01 -24.38
CA GLU A 111 6.01 4.32 -23.89
C GLU A 111 6.13 4.01 -22.37
N PRO A 112 7.28 3.53 -21.89
CA PRO A 112 7.53 3.34 -20.47
C PRO A 112 7.56 4.68 -19.74
N GLY A 113 6.96 4.72 -18.56
CA GLY A 113 6.82 5.94 -17.77
C GLY A 113 5.58 6.76 -18.08
N THR A 114 4.65 6.23 -18.88
CA THR A 114 3.37 6.85 -19.21
C THR A 114 2.19 6.10 -18.58
N PHE A 115 0.97 6.59 -18.81
CA PHE A 115 -0.26 5.96 -18.33
C PHE A 115 -1.05 5.32 -19.47
N THR A 116 -1.76 4.24 -19.18
CA THR A 116 -2.82 3.78 -20.07
C THR A 116 -4.00 4.77 -20.04
N PRO A 117 -4.87 4.75 -21.07
CA PRO A 117 -6.17 5.40 -20.96
C PRO A 117 -6.97 4.89 -19.75
N TRP A 118 -7.87 5.73 -19.21
CA TRP A 118 -8.80 5.34 -18.17
C TRP A 118 -9.79 4.27 -18.70
N SER A 119 -9.95 3.20 -17.93
CA SER A 119 -10.86 2.09 -18.22
C SER A 119 -11.65 1.69 -16.99
N ASP A 120 -12.63 0.84 -17.14
CA ASP A 120 -13.35 0.28 -16.00
C ASP A 120 -12.44 -0.67 -15.20
N ALA A 121 -12.63 -0.68 -13.89
CA ALA A 121 -11.97 -1.64 -13.01
C ALA A 121 -12.29 -3.08 -13.41
N PRO A 122 -11.35 -4.04 -13.27
CA PRO A 122 -11.55 -5.42 -13.66
C PRO A 122 -12.82 -6.04 -13.06
N GLN A 123 -13.62 -6.69 -13.92
CA GLN A 123 -14.84 -7.37 -13.54
C GLN A 123 -14.87 -8.81 -14.11
N PRO A 124 -15.50 -9.79 -13.44
CA PRO A 124 -16.10 -9.67 -12.09
C PRO A 124 -15.05 -9.58 -11.00
N SER A 125 -15.36 -8.87 -9.92
CA SER A 125 -14.48 -8.78 -8.75
C SER A 125 -15.26 -8.96 -7.45
N ASP A 126 -14.59 -9.56 -6.45
CA ASP A 126 -15.15 -9.76 -5.11
C ASP A 126 -14.77 -8.64 -4.16
N LEU A 127 -13.64 -8.00 -4.40
CA LEU A 127 -13.13 -6.87 -3.64
C LEU A 127 -12.21 -6.02 -4.53
N LEU A 128 -11.98 -4.77 -4.09
CA LEU A 128 -10.90 -3.93 -4.59
C LEU A 128 -9.69 -4.05 -3.67
N PHE A 129 -8.52 -4.28 -4.25
CA PHE A 129 -7.24 -4.27 -3.56
C PHE A 129 -6.36 -3.15 -4.11
N TYR A 130 -6.06 -2.18 -3.27
CA TYR A 130 -5.16 -1.07 -3.59
C TYR A 130 -3.83 -1.24 -2.87
N GLU A 131 -2.73 -0.95 -3.57
CA GLU A 131 -1.40 -0.84 -2.99
C GLU A 131 -0.73 0.44 -3.49
N GLY A 132 -0.23 1.26 -2.56
CA GLY A 132 0.47 2.48 -2.92
C GLY A 132 0.70 3.43 -1.76
N LEU A 133 1.10 4.66 -2.09
CA LEU A 133 1.47 5.67 -1.11
C LEU A 133 0.28 6.24 -0.31
N HIS A 134 -0.92 6.26 -0.89
CA HIS A 134 -2.01 7.11 -0.42
C HIS A 134 -3.30 6.36 -0.10
N GLY A 135 -3.21 5.05 0.22
CA GLY A 135 -4.38 4.20 0.50
C GLY A 135 -5.24 4.63 1.69
N GLY A 136 -4.72 5.47 2.57
CA GLY A 136 -5.42 6.01 3.73
C GLY A 136 -5.31 7.53 3.86
N VAL A 137 -5.03 8.25 2.76
CA VAL A 137 -4.81 9.69 2.78
C VAL A 137 -6.09 10.44 3.17
N VAL A 138 -5.90 11.45 4.01
CA VAL A 138 -6.93 12.41 4.43
C VAL A 138 -6.34 13.80 4.33
N THR A 139 -7.03 14.68 3.63
CA THR A 139 -6.72 16.10 3.50
C THR A 139 -7.97 16.94 3.81
N GLU A 140 -7.90 18.25 3.65
CA GLU A 140 -9.09 19.10 3.77
C GLU A 140 -10.16 18.80 2.71
N ARG A 141 -9.77 18.23 1.55
CA ARG A 141 -10.65 18.01 0.40
C ARG A 141 -11.10 16.57 0.24
N VAL A 142 -10.29 15.60 0.66
CA VAL A 142 -10.54 14.18 0.46
C VAL A 142 -10.36 13.39 1.75
N ASN A 143 -11.10 12.28 1.87
CA ASN A 143 -10.93 11.30 2.94
C ASN A 143 -11.00 9.88 2.38
N VAL A 144 -9.91 9.43 1.77
CA VAL A 144 -9.82 8.08 1.18
C VAL A 144 -10.01 7.00 2.25
N ALA A 145 -9.44 7.21 3.44
CA ALA A 145 -9.50 6.24 4.54
C ALA A 145 -10.92 5.83 4.96
N GLN A 146 -11.92 6.72 4.81
CA GLN A 146 -13.31 6.44 5.21
C GLN A 146 -13.97 5.32 4.37
N HIS A 147 -13.46 5.05 3.18
CA HIS A 147 -14.01 4.06 2.26
C HIS A 147 -13.36 2.68 2.39
N VAL A 148 -12.30 2.54 3.20
CA VAL A 148 -11.50 1.31 3.30
C VAL A 148 -11.99 0.42 4.43
N ASP A 149 -12.27 -0.86 4.11
CA ASP A 149 -12.71 -1.87 5.09
C ASP A 149 -11.54 -2.51 5.85
N LEU A 150 -10.37 -2.64 5.20
CA LEU A 150 -9.13 -3.09 5.82
C LEU A 150 -7.95 -2.24 5.31
N LEU A 151 -7.50 -1.32 6.14
CA LEU A 151 -6.33 -0.48 5.85
C LEU A 151 -5.10 -1.03 6.56
N VAL A 152 -4.08 -1.39 5.78
CA VAL A 152 -2.82 -1.97 6.24
C VAL A 152 -1.69 -0.98 6.01
N GLY A 153 -0.89 -0.73 7.03
CA GLY A 153 0.31 0.09 6.94
C GLY A 153 1.58 -0.77 6.84
N VAL A 154 2.40 -0.49 5.83
CA VAL A 154 3.78 -0.97 5.76
C VAL A 154 4.66 0.21 6.17
N VAL A 155 5.00 0.22 7.45
CA VAL A 155 5.64 1.37 8.08
C VAL A 155 7.15 1.21 8.01
N PRO A 156 7.87 2.09 7.32
CA PRO A 156 9.32 2.02 7.28
C PRO A 156 9.92 2.53 8.60
N ILE A 157 11.11 2.04 8.93
CA ILE A 157 12.06 2.81 9.71
C ILE A 157 12.82 3.68 8.74
N ILE A 158 12.87 4.98 8.98
CA ILE A 158 13.40 5.98 8.04
C ILE A 158 14.80 5.60 7.56
N ASN A 159 15.70 5.24 8.46
CA ASN A 159 17.07 4.87 8.09
C ASN A 159 17.09 3.64 7.16
N LEU A 160 16.28 2.61 7.45
CA LEU A 160 16.17 1.43 6.60
C LEU A 160 15.59 1.78 5.21
N GLU A 161 14.56 2.61 5.16
CA GLU A 161 13.97 3.08 3.91
C GLU A 161 14.99 3.83 3.04
N TRP A 162 15.81 4.66 3.66
CA TRP A 162 16.85 5.41 2.96
C TRP A 162 17.95 4.51 2.43
N ILE A 163 18.41 3.53 3.22
CA ILE A 163 19.38 2.52 2.77
C ILE A 163 18.83 1.77 1.54
N GLN A 164 17.60 1.27 1.64
CA GLN A 164 16.96 0.54 0.54
C GLN A 164 16.78 1.41 -0.71
N LYS A 165 16.40 2.68 -0.54
CA LYS A 165 16.25 3.61 -1.65
C LYS A 165 17.59 3.94 -2.30
N LEU A 166 18.64 4.21 -1.51
CA LEU A 166 19.99 4.48 -2.02
C LEU A 166 20.49 3.29 -2.84
N GLN A 167 20.45 2.09 -2.28
CA GLN A 167 20.92 0.88 -2.97
C GLN A 167 20.14 0.63 -4.27
N ARG A 168 18.82 0.71 -4.24
CA ARG A 168 17.99 0.50 -5.41
C ARG A 168 18.25 1.54 -6.50
N ASP A 169 18.24 2.82 -6.16
CA ASP A 169 18.33 3.89 -7.14
C ASP A 169 19.74 4.02 -7.72
N GLN A 170 20.78 3.62 -6.97
CA GLN A 170 22.15 3.51 -7.48
C GLN A 170 22.32 2.27 -8.39
N SER A 171 21.92 1.08 -7.92
CA SER A 171 22.18 -0.18 -8.62
C SER A 171 21.31 -0.36 -9.87
N LEU A 172 20.03 0.01 -9.81
CA LEU A 172 19.08 -0.22 -10.90
C LEU A 172 18.90 0.98 -11.82
N ARG A 173 19.16 2.20 -11.33
CA ARG A 173 18.86 3.45 -12.07
C ARG A 173 20.09 4.30 -12.35
N GLY A 174 21.26 3.96 -11.78
CA GLY A 174 22.51 4.65 -11.99
C GLY A 174 22.59 6.07 -11.42
N TYR A 175 21.70 6.43 -10.46
CA TYR A 175 21.74 7.75 -9.84
C TYR A 175 22.94 7.90 -8.91
N SER A 176 23.50 9.11 -8.83
CA SER A 176 24.53 9.43 -7.83
C SER A 176 23.93 9.48 -6.42
N THR A 177 24.75 9.25 -5.39
CA THR A 177 24.36 9.36 -3.98
C THR A 177 23.72 10.71 -3.70
N ASP A 178 24.32 11.80 -4.15
CA ASP A 178 23.80 13.15 -3.91
C ASP A 178 22.43 13.38 -4.55
N ALA A 179 22.18 12.85 -5.76
CA ALA A 179 20.89 12.95 -6.41
C ALA A 179 19.79 12.19 -5.63
N VAL A 180 20.13 11.03 -5.08
CA VAL A 180 19.20 10.25 -4.25
C VAL A 180 18.94 10.95 -2.91
N VAL A 181 19.99 11.44 -2.23
CA VAL A 181 19.88 12.19 -0.97
C VAL A 181 19.02 13.44 -1.15
N ASN A 182 19.28 14.24 -2.19
CA ASN A 182 18.48 15.43 -2.50
C ASN A 182 17.01 15.07 -2.77
N THR A 183 16.75 13.93 -3.42
CA THR A 183 15.38 13.44 -3.62
C THR A 183 14.71 13.05 -2.32
N ILE A 184 15.42 12.39 -1.40
CA ILE A 184 14.91 12.02 -0.08
C ILE A 184 14.55 13.28 0.71
N LEU A 185 15.49 14.22 0.83
CA LEU A 185 15.30 15.46 1.61
C LEU A 185 14.16 16.32 1.05
N ARG A 186 14.06 16.44 -0.27
CA ARG A 186 12.96 17.16 -0.92
C ARG A 186 11.58 16.61 -0.54
N ARG A 187 11.44 15.30 -0.38
CA ARG A 187 10.17 14.61 -0.09
C ARG A 187 9.74 14.69 1.37
N MET A 188 10.66 15.03 2.28
CA MET A 188 10.41 14.95 3.72
C MET A 188 9.20 15.76 4.22
N PRO A 189 8.96 17.01 3.78
CA PRO A 189 7.76 17.73 4.19
C PRO A 189 6.46 17.00 3.81
N ASP A 190 6.36 16.50 2.59
CA ASP A 190 5.19 15.74 2.13
C ASP A 190 5.09 14.38 2.83
N TYR A 191 6.23 13.74 3.12
CA TYR A 191 6.27 12.50 3.90
C TYR A 191 5.64 12.69 5.28
N VAL A 192 6.01 13.75 5.99
CA VAL A 192 5.48 14.08 7.32
C VAL A 192 3.99 14.45 7.25
N ASN A 193 3.58 15.21 6.22
CA ASN A 193 2.23 15.74 6.14
C ASN A 193 1.22 14.75 5.53
N TYR A 194 1.62 13.88 4.60
CA TYR A 194 0.69 13.04 3.83
C TYR A 194 0.93 11.54 3.99
N ILE A 195 2.15 11.08 4.29
CA ILE A 195 2.43 9.66 4.44
C ILE A 195 2.31 9.23 5.90
N CYS A 196 3.05 9.86 6.82
CA CYS A 196 3.06 9.48 8.24
C CYS A 196 1.66 9.47 8.90
N PRO A 197 0.77 10.45 8.66
CA PRO A 197 -0.54 10.48 9.33
C PRO A 197 -1.44 9.29 8.98
N GLN A 198 -1.22 8.65 7.83
CA GLN A 198 -1.99 7.49 7.43
C GLN A 198 -1.78 6.30 8.38
N PHE A 199 -0.54 6.13 8.90
CA PHE A 199 -0.22 5.01 9.79
C PHE A 199 -0.94 5.05 11.14
N ALA A 200 -1.46 6.20 11.55
CA ALA A 200 -2.32 6.31 12.72
C ALA A 200 -3.74 5.79 12.47
N ARG A 201 -4.18 5.74 11.19
CA ARG A 201 -5.53 5.32 10.77
C ARG A 201 -5.61 3.86 10.36
N THR A 202 -4.49 3.19 10.20
CA THR A 202 -4.44 1.78 9.77
C THR A 202 -5.01 0.84 10.82
N HIS A 203 -5.63 -0.24 10.36
CA HIS A 203 -6.09 -1.33 11.23
C HIS A 203 -4.92 -2.17 11.74
N VAL A 204 -3.95 -2.43 10.88
CA VAL A 204 -2.73 -3.18 11.23
C VAL A 204 -1.53 -2.49 10.58
N ASN A 205 -0.45 -2.29 11.36
CA ASN A 205 0.84 -1.83 10.86
C ASN A 205 1.88 -2.94 10.95
N PHE A 206 2.68 -3.06 9.91
CA PHE A 206 3.89 -3.89 9.87
C PHE A 206 5.10 -2.96 9.77
N GLN A 207 5.96 -3.01 10.75
CA GLN A 207 7.19 -2.20 10.78
C GLN A 207 8.40 -3.12 10.90
N ARG A 208 9.22 -3.17 9.87
CA ARG A 208 10.48 -3.89 9.90
C ARG A 208 11.55 -3.06 10.63
N VAL A 209 12.17 -3.67 11.63
CA VAL A 209 13.14 -3.03 12.52
C VAL A 209 14.46 -3.79 12.43
N PRO A 210 15.53 -3.21 11.84
CA PRO A 210 16.84 -3.83 11.83
C PRO A 210 17.42 -4.03 13.24
N THR A 211 18.20 -5.08 13.41
CA THR A 211 18.97 -5.39 14.62
C THR A 211 20.47 -5.06 14.47
N VAL A 212 20.84 -4.56 13.31
CA VAL A 212 22.19 -4.09 12.98
C VAL A 212 22.22 -2.56 12.98
N ASP A 213 23.42 -1.99 13.04
CA ASP A 213 23.59 -0.54 13.02
C ASP A 213 23.13 0.09 11.69
N THR A 214 22.16 0.96 11.77
CA THR A 214 21.64 1.77 10.65
C THR A 214 21.74 3.27 10.92
N SER A 215 22.59 3.68 11.89
CA SER A 215 22.70 5.07 12.34
C SER A 215 23.08 6.05 11.23
N ASN A 216 23.89 5.59 10.27
CA ASN A 216 24.24 6.39 9.10
C ASN A 216 23.78 5.70 7.79
N PRO A 217 22.56 5.95 7.32
CA PRO A 217 22.01 5.31 6.14
C PRO A 217 22.75 5.66 4.84
N PHE A 218 23.51 6.77 4.82
CA PHE A 218 24.19 7.25 3.61
C PHE A 218 25.49 6.51 3.30
N VAL A 219 26.06 5.81 4.29
CA VAL A 219 27.29 5.01 4.13
C VAL A 219 27.06 3.51 4.26
N ALA A 220 25.82 3.07 4.50
CA ALA A 220 25.48 1.67 4.59
C ALA A 220 25.73 0.96 3.26
N ARG A 221 26.53 -0.11 3.29
CA ARG A 221 26.89 -0.88 2.08
C ARG A 221 25.83 -1.90 1.71
N ASP A 222 25.16 -2.46 2.71
CA ASP A 222 24.22 -3.56 2.54
C ASP A 222 22.86 -3.20 3.13
N ILE A 223 21.81 -3.74 2.52
CA ILE A 223 20.47 -3.68 3.10
C ILE A 223 20.38 -4.76 4.18
N PRO A 224 20.03 -4.42 5.43
CA PRO A 224 19.81 -5.44 6.46
C PRO A 224 18.91 -6.58 5.96
N SER A 225 19.33 -7.81 6.18
CA SER A 225 18.57 -9.00 5.77
C SER A 225 17.33 -9.23 6.64
N ALA A 226 16.49 -10.18 6.27
CA ALA A 226 15.33 -10.56 7.07
C ALA A 226 15.75 -11.10 8.44
N GLU A 227 16.83 -11.88 8.49
CA GLU A 227 17.40 -12.48 9.70
C GLU A 227 18.02 -11.43 10.62
N GLU A 228 18.47 -10.30 10.06
CA GLU A 228 18.97 -9.14 10.79
C GLU A 228 17.87 -8.14 11.16
N SER A 229 16.62 -8.60 11.27
CA SER A 229 15.48 -7.74 11.54
C SER A 229 14.43 -8.43 12.39
N PHE A 230 13.65 -7.62 13.11
CA PHE A 230 12.33 -8.00 13.60
C PHE A 230 11.23 -7.27 12.82
N VAL A 231 10.01 -7.79 12.91
CA VAL A 231 8.81 -7.09 12.45
C VAL A 231 7.91 -6.80 13.64
N VAL A 232 7.66 -5.53 13.88
CA VAL A 232 6.73 -5.04 14.89
C VAL A 232 5.36 -4.92 14.23
N ILE A 233 4.38 -5.68 14.72
CA ILE A 233 3.03 -5.72 14.17
C ILE A 233 2.08 -5.13 15.21
N ARG A 234 1.53 -3.95 14.90
CA ARG A 234 0.58 -3.24 15.75
C ARG A 234 -0.84 -3.37 15.22
N PHE A 235 -1.76 -3.76 16.06
CA PHE A 235 -3.19 -3.75 15.81
C PHE A 235 -3.81 -2.48 16.40
N ALA A 236 -4.62 -1.75 15.64
CA ALA A 236 -5.33 -0.58 16.15
C ALA A 236 -6.38 -0.99 17.20
N ASP A 237 -7.10 -2.07 16.93
CA ASP A 237 -8.03 -2.70 17.87
C ASP A 237 -7.59 -4.15 18.12
N PRO A 238 -7.16 -4.51 19.35
CA PRO A 238 -6.75 -5.87 19.69
C PRO A 238 -7.94 -6.82 19.91
N ARG A 239 -9.16 -6.31 19.99
CA ARG A 239 -10.35 -7.15 20.25
C ARG A 239 -10.60 -8.12 19.10
N GLY A 240 -10.80 -9.39 19.44
CA GLY A 240 -11.03 -10.45 18.46
C GLY A 240 -9.77 -10.90 17.71
N ILE A 241 -8.59 -10.49 18.17
CA ILE A 241 -7.30 -11.06 17.76
C ILE A 241 -6.90 -12.14 18.76
N ASP A 242 -6.67 -13.35 18.27
CA ASP A 242 -6.21 -14.47 19.09
C ASP A 242 -4.68 -14.44 19.20
N PHE A 243 -4.16 -13.63 20.12
CA PHE A 243 -2.72 -13.54 20.35
C PHE A 243 -2.07 -14.86 20.79
N PRO A 244 -2.67 -15.67 21.67
CA PRO A 244 -2.14 -17.00 21.99
C PRO A 244 -1.96 -17.86 20.74
N TYR A 245 -2.93 -17.88 19.83
CA TYR A 245 -2.82 -18.59 18.55
C TYR A 245 -1.69 -18.00 17.69
N LEU A 246 -1.60 -16.68 17.55
CA LEU A 246 -0.53 -16.04 16.78
C LEU A 246 0.85 -16.40 17.33
N LEU A 247 1.04 -16.36 18.64
CA LEU A 247 2.30 -16.73 19.29
C LEU A 247 2.64 -18.21 19.06
N SER A 248 1.65 -19.10 19.06
CA SER A 248 1.87 -20.52 18.80
C SER A 248 2.26 -20.82 17.36
N MET A 249 1.75 -20.04 16.39
CA MET A 249 2.06 -20.18 14.96
C MET A 249 3.35 -19.49 14.56
N LEU A 250 3.71 -18.42 15.25
CA LEU A 250 4.87 -17.57 14.97
C LEU A 250 5.92 -17.77 16.05
N HIS A 251 6.56 -18.95 16.05
CA HIS A 251 7.60 -19.28 17.05
C HIS A 251 8.64 -18.17 17.15
N ASP A 252 9.24 -17.98 18.32
CA ASP A 252 10.21 -16.94 18.67
C ASP A 252 9.61 -15.52 18.59
N SER A 253 8.29 -15.39 18.59
CA SER A 253 7.58 -14.14 18.72
C SER A 253 7.19 -13.85 20.16
N PHE A 254 6.96 -12.58 20.46
CA PHE A 254 6.53 -12.14 21.79
C PHE A 254 5.64 -10.91 21.74
N MET A 255 4.86 -10.70 22.80
CA MET A 255 4.07 -9.47 22.96
C MET A 255 4.92 -8.38 23.61
N SER A 256 5.11 -7.26 22.91
CA SER A 256 5.75 -6.08 23.50
C SER A 256 4.76 -5.13 24.18
N ARG A 257 3.49 -5.16 23.74
CA ARG A 257 2.35 -4.44 24.31
C ARG A 257 1.07 -5.25 24.10
N PRO A 258 -0.04 -4.93 24.78
CA PRO A 258 -1.31 -5.67 24.62
C PRO A 258 -1.86 -5.76 23.19
N ASN A 259 -1.42 -4.88 22.30
CA ASN A 259 -1.83 -4.82 20.90
C ASN A 259 -0.66 -4.89 19.92
N ILE A 260 0.51 -5.32 20.37
CA ILE A 260 1.73 -5.37 19.54
C ILE A 260 2.41 -6.73 19.74
N ILE A 261 2.52 -7.48 18.66
CA ILE A 261 3.36 -8.68 18.57
C ILE A 261 4.64 -8.35 17.79
N VAL A 262 5.76 -8.86 18.23
CA VAL A 262 7.07 -8.76 17.57
C VAL A 262 7.46 -10.14 17.07
N VAL A 263 7.79 -10.25 15.80
CA VAL A 263 8.15 -11.51 15.15
C VAL A 263 9.52 -11.41 14.48
N PRO A 264 10.30 -12.49 14.37
CA PRO A 264 11.53 -12.50 13.56
C PRO A 264 11.25 -12.07 12.13
N GLY A 265 12.15 -11.29 11.53
CA GLY A 265 11.93 -10.72 10.20
C GLY A 265 11.73 -11.75 9.10
N GLY A 266 12.40 -12.91 9.18
CA GLY A 266 12.18 -14.03 8.26
C GLY A 266 10.77 -14.65 8.31
N LYS A 267 9.97 -14.32 9.34
CA LYS A 267 8.57 -14.79 9.49
C LYS A 267 7.52 -13.76 9.06
N MET A 268 7.93 -12.63 8.47
CA MET A 268 7.02 -11.55 8.08
C MET A 268 5.90 -12.06 7.15
N GLU A 269 6.24 -12.83 6.12
CA GLU A 269 5.26 -13.34 5.16
C GLU A 269 4.28 -14.32 5.82
N LEU A 270 4.77 -15.22 6.67
CA LEU A 270 3.93 -16.13 7.44
C LEU A 270 2.99 -15.36 8.39
N ALA A 271 3.51 -14.35 9.09
CA ALA A 271 2.72 -13.50 9.97
C ALA A 271 1.58 -12.80 9.20
N MET A 272 1.87 -12.25 8.02
CA MET A 272 0.83 -11.68 7.17
C MET A 272 -0.23 -12.69 6.78
N GLN A 273 0.15 -13.90 6.36
CA GLN A 273 -0.81 -14.94 5.99
C GLN A 273 -1.71 -15.33 7.15
N VAL A 274 -1.13 -15.57 8.34
CA VAL A 274 -1.87 -15.98 9.53
C VAL A 274 -2.82 -14.87 10.01
N ILE A 275 -2.41 -13.61 9.92
CA ILE A 275 -3.19 -12.45 10.37
C ILE A 275 -4.28 -12.09 9.35
N PHE A 276 -3.91 -11.95 8.05
CA PHE A 276 -4.83 -11.41 7.07
C PHE A 276 -5.82 -12.43 6.53
N THR A 277 -5.48 -13.72 6.46
CA THR A 277 -6.44 -14.73 5.97
C THR A 277 -7.78 -14.68 6.73
N PRO A 278 -7.82 -14.77 8.06
CA PRO A 278 -9.10 -14.70 8.78
C PRO A 278 -9.78 -13.34 8.67
N MET A 279 -9.03 -12.23 8.53
CA MET A 279 -9.62 -10.91 8.34
C MET A 279 -10.30 -10.79 6.97
N ILE A 280 -9.65 -11.26 5.90
CA ILE A 280 -10.18 -11.28 4.54
C ILE A 280 -11.41 -12.19 4.47
N LEU A 281 -11.34 -13.39 5.03
CA LEU A 281 -12.48 -14.33 5.03
C LEU A 281 -13.69 -13.72 5.75
N ARG A 282 -13.49 -13.00 6.85
CA ARG A 282 -14.57 -12.27 7.53
C ARG A 282 -15.20 -11.20 6.64
N LEU A 283 -14.42 -10.48 5.84
CA LEU A 283 -14.95 -9.52 4.85
C LEU A 283 -15.76 -10.24 3.77
N MET A 284 -15.26 -11.36 3.26
CA MET A 284 -15.98 -12.17 2.26
C MET A 284 -17.28 -12.77 2.80
N ASP A 285 -17.32 -13.16 4.06
CA ASP A 285 -18.55 -13.63 4.71
C ASP A 285 -19.60 -12.52 4.84
N LYS A 286 -19.17 -11.31 5.26
CA LYS A 286 -20.05 -10.15 5.31
C LYS A 286 -20.62 -9.84 3.91
N ARG A 287 -19.76 -9.83 2.89
CA ARG A 287 -20.16 -9.62 1.49
C ARG A 287 -21.21 -10.66 1.05
N ARG A 288 -20.94 -11.96 1.26
CA ARG A 288 -21.89 -13.02 0.88
C ARG A 288 -23.26 -12.85 1.55
N ARG A 289 -23.28 -12.49 2.82
CA ARG A 289 -24.53 -12.21 3.56
C ARG A 289 -25.27 -10.99 2.99
N ALA A 290 -24.56 -9.92 2.64
CA ALA A 290 -25.15 -8.71 2.05
C ALA A 290 -25.79 -9.01 0.68
N LEU A 291 -25.08 -9.71 -0.19
CA LEU A 291 -25.58 -10.08 -1.52
C LEU A 291 -26.79 -11.00 -1.45
N ARG A 292 -26.83 -11.97 -0.51
CA ARG A 292 -28.00 -12.82 -0.28
C ARG A 292 -29.25 -12.02 0.16
N ARG A 293 -29.07 -10.97 0.97
CA ARG A 293 -30.16 -10.10 1.42
C ARG A 293 -30.68 -9.18 0.32
N ALA A 294 -29.80 -8.81 -0.62
CA ALA A 294 -30.15 -7.97 -1.77
C ALA A 294 -30.80 -8.77 -2.92
N ALA A 295 -30.63 -10.08 -2.97
CA ALA A 295 -31.28 -10.93 -3.96
C ALA A 295 -32.80 -10.93 -3.71
N PRO A 296 -33.63 -10.63 -4.76
CA PRO A 296 -35.07 -10.69 -4.61
C PRO A 296 -35.47 -12.10 -4.18
N VAL A 297 -36.35 -12.20 -3.18
CA VAL A 297 -37.03 -13.46 -2.84
C VAL A 297 -37.81 -13.86 -4.10
N GLN A 298 -37.27 -14.81 -4.86
CA GLN A 298 -38.06 -15.47 -5.89
C GLN A 298 -39.25 -16.09 -5.18
N SER A 299 -40.42 -15.49 -5.36
CA SER A 299 -41.68 -16.00 -4.86
C SER A 299 -41.81 -17.45 -5.30
N ALA A 300 -41.72 -18.38 -4.36
CA ALA A 300 -42.21 -19.73 -4.52
C ALA A 300 -43.72 -19.66 -4.65
N LEU A 301 -44.20 -19.33 -5.82
CA LEU A 301 -45.56 -19.51 -6.31
C LEU A 301 -45.44 -20.22 -7.64
N GLY A 302 -45.47 -21.53 -7.58
CA GLY A 302 -45.65 -22.46 -8.61
C GLY A 302 -46.44 -23.64 -8.05
#